data_c3a36bbdcfe08e5534faf49f1ca3d568
#
_entry.id   c3a36bbdcfe08e5534faf49f1ca3d568
#
_cell.length_a   1.000
_cell.length_b   1.000
_cell.length_c   1.000
_cell.angle_alpha   90.00
_cell.angle_beta   90.00
_cell.angle_gamma   90.00
#
_symmetry.space_group_name_H-M   'P 1'
#
loop_
_entity.id
_entity.type
_entity.pdbx_description
1 polymer ?
#
loop_
_entity_poly.entity_id
_entity_poly.type
_entity_poly.pdbx_seq_one_letter_code
_entity_poly.pdbx_strand_id
1 'polypeptide(L)'
;MKTHSIFVSALIALVGSIVANLVLLFIFAPLTGMVNFPPLSASGVIIFTAAGVFGAAIVYAIVRRFSANPTRLFTRISAVVLVLSFLPDIFFRQLAAGGENTTSSAIVLLMAFHVACAVITVWALTRLTAPRIS
;
A
#
# COMPACT_ATOMS: atom_id res chain seq x y z
N MET A 1 0.09 -1.18 -25.94
CA MET A 1 -0.22 -0.36 -24.74
C MET A 1 0.67 0.87 -24.73
N LYS A 2 0.07 2.03 -24.56
CA LYS A 2 0.87 3.26 -24.41
C LYS A 2 1.59 3.23 -23.05
N THR A 3 2.88 3.56 -23.03
CA THR A 3 3.60 3.77 -21.79
C THR A 3 3.11 5.07 -21.14
N HIS A 4 2.70 4.99 -19.91
CA HIS A 4 2.31 6.15 -19.13
C HIS A 4 3.52 6.74 -18.38
N SER A 5 3.46 8.02 -18.08
CA SER A 5 4.44 8.63 -17.19
C SER A 5 4.32 8.03 -15.78
N ILE A 6 5.38 8.15 -14.99
CA ILE A 6 5.34 7.71 -13.57
C ILE A 6 4.18 8.39 -12.85
N PHE A 7 3.92 9.65 -13.14
CA PHE A 7 2.83 10.42 -12.53
C PHE A 7 1.47 9.79 -12.82
N VAL A 8 1.17 9.50 -14.10
CA VAL A 8 -0.11 8.87 -14.48
C VAL A 8 -0.23 7.47 -13.87
N SER A 9 0.84 6.69 -13.89
CA SER A 9 0.85 5.35 -13.29
C SER A 9 0.65 5.40 -11.77
N ALA A 10 1.22 6.42 -11.10
CA ALA A 10 1.01 6.65 -9.67
C ALA A 10 -0.44 7.06 -9.37
N LEU A 11 -1.08 7.87 -10.22
CA LEU A 11 -2.49 8.21 -10.07
C LEU A 11 -3.39 6.98 -10.24
N ILE A 12 -3.11 6.12 -11.21
CA ILE A 12 -3.83 4.85 -11.40
C ILE A 12 -3.64 3.95 -10.17
N ALA A 13 -2.41 3.84 -9.67
CA ALA A 13 -2.12 3.10 -8.44
C ALA A 13 -2.86 3.67 -7.23
N LEU A 14 -2.89 4.99 -7.09
CA LEU A 14 -3.56 5.68 -5.98
C LEU A 14 -5.06 5.39 -5.98
N VAL A 15 -5.72 5.63 -7.10
CA VAL A 15 -7.18 5.39 -7.22
C VAL A 15 -7.49 3.91 -7.02
N GLY A 16 -6.77 3.01 -7.68
CA GLY A 16 -6.97 1.57 -7.55
C GLY A 16 -6.75 1.07 -6.13
N SER A 17 -5.69 1.52 -5.46
CA SER A 17 -5.39 1.13 -4.08
C SER A 17 -6.42 1.67 -3.09
N ILE A 18 -6.84 2.93 -3.25
CA ILE A 18 -7.89 3.52 -2.39
C ILE A 18 -9.20 2.75 -2.56
N VAL A 19 -9.63 2.48 -3.78
CA VAL A 19 -10.87 1.72 -4.04
C VAL A 19 -10.77 0.33 -3.44
N ALA A 20 -9.69 -0.40 -3.68
CA ALA A 20 -9.50 -1.74 -3.13
C ALA A 20 -9.51 -1.73 -1.60
N ASN A 21 -8.81 -0.81 -0.98
CA ASN A 21 -8.73 -0.72 0.48
C ASN A 21 -10.06 -0.26 1.11
N LEU A 22 -10.81 0.64 0.47
CA LEU A 22 -12.15 1.00 0.93
C LEU A 22 -13.14 -0.17 0.82
N VAL A 23 -13.06 -0.96 -0.25
CA VAL A 23 -13.88 -2.17 -0.39
C VAL A 23 -13.56 -3.16 0.74
N LEU A 24 -12.29 -3.41 1.01
CA LEU A 24 -11.86 -4.25 2.13
C LEU A 24 -12.36 -3.69 3.48
N LEU A 25 -12.25 -2.37 3.67
CA LEU A 25 -12.71 -1.71 4.88
C LEU A 25 -14.21 -1.93 5.11
N PHE A 26 -15.05 -1.61 4.12
CA PHE A 26 -16.50 -1.68 4.29
C PHE A 26 -17.02 -3.12 4.43
N ILE A 27 -16.33 -4.10 3.84
CA ILE A 27 -16.73 -5.51 3.96
C ILE A 27 -16.26 -6.10 5.31
N PHE A 28 -15.02 -5.85 5.71
CA PHE A 28 -14.38 -6.58 6.81
C PHE A 28 -14.30 -5.80 8.12
N ALA A 29 -14.34 -4.46 8.11
CA ALA A 29 -14.25 -3.69 9.35
C ALA A 29 -15.34 -4.04 10.37
N PRO A 30 -16.61 -4.27 9.99
CA PRO A 30 -17.65 -4.70 10.94
C PRO A 30 -17.33 -6.02 11.63
N LEU A 31 -16.54 -6.89 10.98
CA LEU A 31 -16.17 -8.20 11.51
C LEU A 31 -15.01 -8.13 12.51
N THR A 32 -14.33 -6.99 12.62
CA THR A 32 -13.17 -6.83 13.52
C THR A 32 -13.56 -6.59 14.97
N GLY A 33 -14.79 -6.17 15.23
CA GLY A 33 -15.25 -5.76 16.56
C GLY A 33 -14.67 -4.42 17.04
N MET A 34 -13.94 -3.70 16.20
CA MET A 34 -13.35 -2.41 16.54
C MET A 34 -14.35 -1.28 16.34
N VAL A 35 -14.44 -0.40 17.33
CA VAL A 35 -15.25 0.82 17.27
C VAL A 35 -14.33 2.03 17.45
N ASN A 36 -14.49 3.04 16.58
CA ASN A 36 -13.69 4.28 16.61
C ASN A 36 -12.16 4.05 16.59
N PHE A 37 -11.72 3.08 15.80
CA PHE A 37 -10.30 2.80 15.59
C PHE A 37 -9.80 3.58 14.37
N PRO A 38 -8.98 4.65 14.53
CA PRO A 38 -8.60 5.55 13.44
C PRO A 38 -7.99 4.87 12.22
N PRO A 39 -7.13 3.83 12.36
CA PRO A 39 -6.60 3.12 11.19
C PRO A 39 -7.66 2.39 10.36
N LEU A 40 -8.82 2.07 10.92
CA LEU A 40 -9.96 1.47 10.23
C LEU A 40 -11.07 2.48 9.91
N SER A 41 -10.73 3.76 9.81
CA SER A 41 -11.62 4.80 9.29
C SER A 41 -11.37 5.03 7.79
N ALA A 42 -12.39 5.49 7.07
CA ALA A 42 -12.24 5.82 5.65
C ALA A 42 -11.14 6.87 5.41
N SER A 43 -11.09 7.91 6.24
CA SER A 43 -10.05 8.94 6.17
C SER A 43 -8.66 8.38 6.46
N GLY A 44 -8.52 7.53 7.47
CA GLY A 44 -7.26 6.85 7.79
C GLY A 44 -6.78 6.00 6.62
N VAL A 45 -7.63 5.17 6.07
CA VAL A 45 -7.32 4.32 4.91
C VAL A 45 -6.88 5.16 3.71
N ILE A 46 -7.59 6.23 3.39
CA ILE A 46 -7.24 7.11 2.26
C ILE A 46 -5.89 7.78 2.48
N ILE A 47 -5.65 8.35 3.65
CA ILE A 47 -4.41 9.08 3.95
C ILE A 47 -3.21 8.14 3.93
N PHE A 48 -3.27 7.00 4.61
CA PHE A 48 -2.16 6.06 4.66
C PHE A 48 -1.90 5.38 3.31
N THR A 49 -2.96 5.07 2.56
CA THR A 49 -2.82 4.54 1.18
C THR A 49 -2.14 5.57 0.27
N ALA A 50 -2.57 6.82 0.32
CA ALA A 50 -1.96 7.89 -0.47
C ALA A 50 -0.48 8.07 -0.12
N ALA A 51 -0.13 8.11 1.16
CA ALA A 51 1.25 8.23 1.60
C ALA A 51 2.11 7.05 1.09
N GLY A 52 1.59 5.83 1.15
CA GLY A 52 2.27 4.64 0.64
C GLY A 52 2.51 4.69 -0.87
N VAL A 53 1.50 5.05 -1.65
CA VAL A 53 1.61 5.16 -3.12
C VAL A 53 2.57 6.27 -3.53
N PHE A 54 2.50 7.44 -2.92
CA PHE A 54 3.43 8.54 -3.22
C PHE A 54 4.85 8.19 -2.85
N GLY A 55 5.08 7.59 -1.68
CA GLY A 55 6.39 7.10 -1.28
C GLY A 55 6.96 6.07 -2.27
N ALA A 56 6.15 5.13 -2.70
CA ALA A 56 6.52 4.13 -3.71
C ALA A 56 6.85 4.76 -5.07
N ALA A 57 6.08 5.76 -5.50
CA ALA A 57 6.33 6.47 -6.76
C ALA A 57 7.68 7.22 -6.73
N ILE A 58 8.01 7.87 -5.62
CA ILE A 58 9.31 8.53 -5.43
C ILE A 58 10.44 7.52 -5.48
N VAL A 59 10.33 6.41 -4.74
CA VAL A 59 11.34 5.34 -4.76
C VAL A 59 11.50 4.77 -6.16
N TYR A 60 10.41 4.52 -6.85
CA TYR A 60 10.46 4.01 -8.23
C TYR A 60 11.13 4.99 -9.20
N ALA A 61 10.85 6.28 -9.08
CA ALA A 61 11.50 7.32 -9.88
C ALA A 61 13.02 7.34 -9.67
N ILE A 62 13.46 7.22 -8.40
CA ILE A 62 14.88 7.14 -8.06
C ILE A 62 15.50 5.86 -8.64
N VAL A 63 14.87 4.71 -8.41
CA VAL A 63 15.36 3.42 -8.90
C VAL A 63 15.47 3.40 -10.43
N ARG A 64 14.50 3.99 -11.14
CA ARG A 64 14.57 4.11 -12.60
C ARG A 64 15.76 4.93 -13.10
N ARG A 65 16.17 5.92 -12.33
CA ARG A 65 17.28 6.80 -12.71
C ARG A 65 18.65 6.12 -12.54
N PHE A 66 18.79 5.26 -11.52
CA PHE A 66 20.10 4.74 -11.12
C PHE A 66 20.28 3.24 -11.35
N SER A 67 19.24 2.50 -11.72
CA SER A 67 19.32 1.05 -11.88
C SER A 67 19.18 0.61 -13.33
N ALA A 68 20.01 -0.33 -13.74
CA ALA A 68 19.88 -1.01 -15.03
C ALA A 68 18.62 -1.90 -15.13
N ASN A 69 18.13 -2.41 -14.00
CA ASN A 69 16.93 -3.25 -13.92
C ASN A 69 15.93 -2.70 -12.88
N PRO A 70 15.29 -1.55 -13.17
CA PRO A 70 14.47 -0.84 -12.19
C PRO A 70 13.27 -1.65 -11.71
N THR A 71 12.61 -2.39 -12.58
CA THR A 71 11.46 -3.22 -12.21
C THR A 71 11.83 -4.27 -11.17
N ARG A 72 12.94 -4.98 -11.40
CA ARG A 72 13.39 -6.03 -10.49
C ARG A 72 13.83 -5.48 -9.13
N LEU A 73 14.58 -4.38 -9.16
CA LEU A 73 15.04 -3.74 -7.93
C LEU A 73 13.87 -3.17 -7.13
N PHE A 74 12.97 -2.45 -7.79
CA PHE A 74 11.79 -1.88 -7.14
C PHE A 74 10.89 -2.95 -6.53
N THR A 75 10.64 -4.05 -7.25
CA THR A 75 9.84 -5.16 -6.72
C THR A 75 10.46 -5.76 -5.46
N ARG A 76 11.78 -5.92 -5.42
CA ARG A 76 12.49 -6.41 -4.22
C ARG A 76 12.39 -5.43 -3.06
N ILE A 77 12.61 -4.14 -3.32
CA ILE A 77 12.46 -3.09 -2.30
C ILE A 77 11.02 -3.09 -1.76
N SER A 78 10.04 -3.15 -2.63
CA SER A 78 8.63 -3.17 -2.25
C SER A 78 8.27 -4.39 -1.39
N ALA A 79 8.82 -5.56 -1.70
CA ALA A 79 8.61 -6.76 -0.89
C ALA A 79 9.20 -6.59 0.52
N VAL A 80 10.41 -6.05 0.64
CA VAL A 80 11.04 -5.77 1.95
C VAL A 80 10.24 -4.73 2.73
N VAL A 81 9.85 -3.62 2.09
CA VAL A 81 9.04 -2.58 2.72
C VAL A 81 7.69 -3.11 3.17
N LEU A 82 7.05 -3.98 2.37
CA LEU A 82 5.79 -4.61 2.73
C LEU A 82 5.93 -5.44 4.02
N VAL A 83 6.96 -6.28 4.11
CA VAL A 83 7.22 -7.07 5.32
C VAL A 83 7.48 -6.15 6.52
N LEU A 84 8.27 -5.10 6.35
CA LEU A 84 8.54 -4.13 7.42
C LEU A 84 7.28 -3.35 7.82
N SER A 85 6.36 -3.10 6.90
CA SER A 85 5.10 -2.39 7.18
C SER A 85 4.14 -3.17 8.08
N PHE A 86 4.33 -4.48 8.20
CA PHE A 86 3.56 -5.30 9.14
C PHE A 86 3.99 -5.11 10.60
N LEU A 87 5.20 -4.63 10.84
CA LEU A 87 5.71 -4.45 12.21
C LEU A 87 4.87 -3.46 13.03
N PRO A 88 4.53 -2.26 12.53
CA PRO A 88 3.63 -1.36 13.26
C PRO A 88 2.28 -1.99 13.56
N ASP A 89 1.71 -2.74 12.62
CA ASP A 89 0.40 -3.38 12.79
C ASP A 89 0.43 -4.41 13.92
N ILE A 90 1.49 -5.21 13.99
CA ILE A 90 1.69 -6.20 15.05
C ILE A 90 1.92 -5.51 16.40
N PHE A 91 2.72 -4.43 16.40
CA PHE A 91 3.05 -3.68 17.61
C PHE A 91 1.92 -2.76 18.08
N PHE A 92 0.89 -2.51 17.30
CA PHE A 92 -0.27 -1.71 17.71
C PHE A 92 -0.90 -2.23 19.02
N ARG A 93 -0.85 -3.53 19.25
CA ARG A 93 -1.28 -4.13 20.52
C ARG A 93 -0.46 -3.68 21.72
N GLN A 94 0.79 -3.30 21.50
CA GLN A 94 1.74 -3.01 22.58
C GLN A 94 1.99 -1.51 22.77
N LEU A 95 1.74 -0.68 21.75
CA LEU A 95 2.21 0.70 21.70
C LEU A 95 1.13 1.76 21.87
N ALA A 96 -0.14 1.45 21.68
CA ALA A 96 -1.18 2.48 21.66
C ALA A 96 -2.02 2.52 22.93
N ALA A 97 -2.48 3.72 23.27
CA ALA A 97 -3.57 3.93 24.21
C ALA A 97 -4.88 3.31 23.67
N GLY A 98 -4.99 2.03 23.65
CA GLY A 98 -6.04 1.22 23.01
C GLY A 98 -5.49 -0.09 22.48
N GLY A 99 -4.18 -0.31 22.63
CA GLY A 99 -3.47 -1.48 22.11
C GLY A 99 -4.00 -2.80 22.62
N GLU A 100 -4.39 -2.87 23.87
CA GLU A 100 -4.98 -4.07 24.48
C GLU A 100 -6.33 -4.46 23.87
N ASN A 101 -7.06 -3.50 23.31
CA ASN A 101 -8.37 -3.71 22.70
C ASN A 101 -8.29 -3.98 21.18
N THR A 102 -7.11 -3.94 20.57
CA THR A 102 -6.95 -4.22 19.15
C THR A 102 -7.12 -5.72 18.88
N THR A 103 -8.13 -6.06 18.09
CA THR A 103 -8.43 -7.46 17.76
C THR A 103 -7.44 -8.02 16.73
N SER A 104 -7.23 -9.34 16.73
CA SER A 104 -6.39 -10.01 15.73
C SER A 104 -6.95 -9.84 14.31
N SER A 105 -8.27 -9.84 14.14
CA SER A 105 -8.91 -9.59 12.86
C SER A 105 -8.68 -8.18 12.34
N ALA A 106 -8.61 -7.16 13.22
CA ALA A 106 -8.24 -5.81 12.84
C ALA A 106 -6.80 -5.74 12.32
N ILE A 107 -5.86 -6.41 12.98
CA ILE A 107 -4.46 -6.49 12.54
C ILE A 107 -4.36 -7.17 11.18
N VAL A 108 -5.04 -8.28 10.98
CA VAL A 108 -5.06 -8.99 9.69
C VAL A 108 -5.65 -8.09 8.59
N LEU A 109 -6.68 -7.32 8.87
CA LEU A 109 -7.26 -6.38 7.92
C LEU A 109 -6.27 -5.25 7.56
N LEU A 110 -5.54 -4.70 8.54
CA LEU A 110 -4.48 -3.72 8.27
C LEU A 110 -3.39 -4.29 7.37
N MET A 111 -2.95 -5.52 7.63
CA MET A 111 -2.00 -6.23 6.77
C MET A 111 -2.55 -6.42 5.36
N ALA A 112 -3.83 -6.76 5.21
CA ALA A 112 -4.48 -6.91 3.91
C ALA A 112 -4.47 -5.58 3.12
N PHE A 113 -4.65 -4.43 3.77
CA PHE A 113 -4.51 -3.11 3.13
C PHE A 113 -3.11 -2.90 2.57
N HIS A 114 -2.07 -3.25 3.31
CA HIS A 114 -0.69 -3.14 2.85
C HIS A 114 -0.42 -4.03 1.65
N VAL A 115 -0.88 -5.29 1.68
CA VAL A 115 -0.72 -6.22 0.56
C VAL A 115 -1.44 -5.72 -0.69
N ALA A 116 -2.71 -5.32 -0.57
CA ALA A 116 -3.48 -4.81 -1.70
C ALA A 116 -2.83 -3.56 -2.32
N CYS A 117 -2.44 -2.60 -1.48
CA CYS A 117 -1.75 -1.39 -1.91
C CYS A 117 -0.42 -1.71 -2.60
N ALA A 118 0.40 -2.59 -2.02
CA ALA A 118 1.70 -2.97 -2.58
C ALA A 118 1.54 -3.65 -3.94
N VAL A 119 0.64 -4.62 -4.08
CA VAL A 119 0.41 -5.35 -5.33
C VAL A 119 -0.04 -4.40 -6.44
N ILE A 120 -1.05 -3.57 -6.18
CA ILE A 120 -1.58 -2.62 -7.17
C ILE A 120 -0.51 -1.59 -7.56
N THR A 121 0.22 -1.05 -6.58
CA THR A 121 1.23 -0.02 -6.81
C THR A 121 2.43 -0.57 -7.60
N VAL A 122 2.95 -1.73 -7.23
CA VAL A 122 4.05 -2.37 -7.96
C VAL A 122 3.61 -2.69 -9.39
N TRP A 123 2.43 -3.27 -9.57
CA TRP A 123 1.90 -3.56 -10.89
C TRP A 123 1.78 -2.29 -11.74
N ALA A 124 1.13 -1.26 -11.23
CA ALA A 124 0.90 -0.02 -11.98
C ALA A 124 2.22 0.69 -12.35
N LEU A 125 3.12 0.84 -11.39
CA LEU A 125 4.40 1.52 -11.63
C LEU A 125 5.32 0.72 -12.55
N THR A 126 5.37 -0.59 -12.46
CA THR A 126 6.31 -1.39 -13.24
C THR A 126 5.77 -1.77 -14.62
N ARG A 127 4.47 -2.03 -14.76
CA ARG A 127 3.87 -2.49 -16.01
C ARG A 127 3.41 -1.35 -16.92
N LEU A 128 2.88 -0.28 -16.33
CA LEU A 128 2.38 0.84 -17.13
C LEU A 128 3.48 1.81 -17.55
N THR A 129 4.62 1.84 -16.85
CA THR A 129 5.76 2.69 -17.20
C THR A 129 6.89 1.96 -17.91
N ALA A 130 6.83 0.64 -18.07
CA ALA A 130 7.86 -0.11 -18.75
C ALA A 130 8.03 0.40 -20.19
N PRO A 131 9.27 0.70 -20.64
CA PRO A 131 9.49 1.05 -22.04
C PRO A 131 9.11 -0.17 -22.89
N ARG A 132 8.43 0.10 -24.01
CA ARG A 132 8.23 -0.94 -25.03
C ARG A 132 9.60 -1.32 -25.55
N ILE A 133 9.97 -2.59 -25.43
CA ILE A 133 11.03 -3.14 -26.24
C ILE A 133 10.46 -3.22 -27.66
N SER A 134 10.83 -2.23 -28.45
CA SER A 134 10.52 -2.21 -29.88
C SER A 134 11.42 -3.21 -30.61
#